data_f5ad3a2dbc9fbdab31f234469f8fe078
#
_entry.id   f5ad3a2dbc9fbdab31f234469f8fe078
#
_cell.length_a   1.000
_cell.length_b   1.000
_cell.length_c   1.000
_cell.angle_alpha   90.00
_cell.angle_beta   90.00
_cell.angle_gamma   90.00
#
_symmetry.space_group_name_H-M   'P 1'
#
loop_
_entity.id
_entity.type
_entity.pdbx_description
1 polymer ?
#
loop_
_entity_poly.entity_id
_entity_poly.type
_entity_poly.pdbx_seq_one_letter_code
_entity_poly.pdbx_strand_id
1 'polypeptide(L)'
;AIGYRAPVDILVIDIGGTNLKILRSGEETRRKVKSGSHLSAEVMVESVALACDDWTWDRVSIGYPSPVVGGRPLLNPTNLGGGWVGFDFEAAFGCPVRVMNDAAMQALGSYHGGRMLFLGLGTGLGSAMIEDGQIEPLELGHMPFRKHCFEHYTGKAGLKRQGFEVWRDTVFEVVNQFVDAIDPDYVVLGGGNVKKLDDLPERCERGGNSKAFIGGFRMWEDEV
;
A
#
# COMPACT_ATOMS: atom_id res chain seq x y z
N ALA A 1 32.43 10.08 -22.88
CA ALA A 1 31.76 8.77 -23.05
C ALA A 1 30.51 8.85 -22.17
N ILE A 2 29.32 8.91 -22.77
CA ILE A 2 28.04 8.80 -22.06
C ILE A 2 27.96 7.32 -21.67
N GLY A 3 28.23 7.02 -20.39
CA GLY A 3 28.13 5.67 -19.85
C GLY A 3 26.67 5.21 -19.92
N TYR A 4 26.42 4.19 -20.71
CA TYR A 4 25.14 3.47 -20.72
C TYR A 4 24.99 2.82 -19.35
N ARG A 5 24.14 3.40 -18.48
CA ARG A 5 23.79 2.76 -17.21
C ARG A 5 22.76 1.69 -17.56
N ALA A 6 23.08 0.44 -17.30
CA ALA A 6 22.10 -0.64 -17.45
C ALA A 6 20.82 -0.31 -16.66
N PRO A 7 19.65 -0.65 -17.18
CA PRO A 7 18.40 -0.44 -16.42
C PRO A 7 18.52 -1.16 -15.08
N VAL A 8 18.18 -0.45 -13.99
CA VAL A 8 18.19 -0.99 -12.63
C VAL A 8 16.97 -1.88 -12.46
N ASP A 9 17.20 -3.15 -12.11
CA ASP A 9 16.13 -4.09 -11.83
C ASP A 9 15.61 -3.90 -10.40
N ILE A 10 14.33 -3.59 -10.27
CA ILE A 10 13.67 -3.35 -9.00
C ILE A 10 12.66 -4.47 -8.72
N LEU A 11 12.79 -5.12 -7.56
CA LEU A 11 11.82 -6.06 -7.04
C LEU A 11 10.84 -5.33 -6.11
N VAL A 12 9.55 -5.40 -6.39
CA VAL A 12 8.50 -4.84 -5.54
C VAL A 12 7.73 -5.95 -4.84
N ILE A 13 7.63 -5.86 -3.52
CA ILE A 13 6.94 -6.81 -2.65
C ILE A 13 5.78 -6.08 -1.96
N ASP A 14 4.54 -6.43 -2.31
CA ASP A 14 3.32 -5.95 -1.65
C ASP A 14 2.86 -7.00 -0.62
N ILE A 15 3.06 -6.70 0.67
CA ILE A 15 2.75 -7.61 1.78
C ILE A 15 1.29 -7.46 2.17
N GLY A 16 0.46 -8.40 1.76
CA GLY A 16 -0.93 -8.47 2.20
C GLY A 16 -1.16 -9.54 3.27
N GLY A 17 -2.23 -9.41 4.05
CA GLY A 17 -2.57 -10.37 5.10
C GLY A 17 -2.92 -11.79 4.63
N THR A 18 -3.14 -12.00 3.32
CA THR A 18 -3.47 -13.31 2.73
C THR A 18 -2.43 -13.78 1.73
N ASN A 19 -1.81 -12.88 0.99
CA ASN A 19 -0.78 -13.19 0.02
C ASN A 19 0.25 -12.06 -0.04
N LEU A 20 1.51 -12.43 -0.18
CA LEU A 20 2.54 -11.58 -0.79
C LEU A 20 2.27 -11.52 -2.29
N LYS A 21 2.45 -10.37 -2.87
CA LYS A 21 2.48 -10.19 -4.33
C LYS A 21 3.81 -9.58 -4.69
N ILE A 22 4.45 -10.14 -5.69
CA ILE A 22 5.83 -9.81 -6.06
C ILE A 22 5.85 -9.52 -7.55
N LEU A 23 6.50 -8.42 -7.92
CA LEU A 23 6.72 -8.05 -9.31
C LEU A 23 8.11 -7.44 -9.47
N ARG A 24 8.84 -7.87 -10.50
CA ARG A 24 10.10 -7.25 -10.89
C ARG A 24 9.86 -6.27 -12.05
N SER A 25 10.67 -5.24 -12.15
CA SER A 25 10.70 -4.36 -13.33
C SER A 25 10.92 -5.17 -14.60
N GLY A 26 10.21 -4.82 -15.68
CA GLY A 26 10.23 -5.56 -16.93
C GLY A 26 9.36 -6.82 -17.00
N GLU A 27 8.79 -7.28 -15.89
CA GLU A 27 7.87 -8.41 -15.86
C GLU A 27 6.40 -7.96 -15.97
N GLU A 28 5.60 -8.72 -16.71
CA GLU A 28 4.17 -8.45 -16.86
C GLU A 28 3.33 -9.23 -15.83
N THR A 29 3.85 -10.36 -15.35
CA THR A 29 3.11 -11.28 -14.49
C THR A 29 3.67 -11.30 -13.08
N ARG A 30 2.83 -10.87 -12.12
CA ARG A 30 3.16 -10.92 -10.70
C ARG A 30 3.16 -12.35 -10.16
N ARG A 31 4.08 -12.64 -9.26
CA ARG A 31 4.10 -13.86 -8.46
C ARG A 31 3.33 -13.66 -7.16
N LYS A 32 2.86 -14.77 -6.59
CA LYS A 32 2.10 -14.75 -5.33
C LYS A 32 2.59 -15.87 -4.44
N VAL A 33 2.80 -15.53 -3.17
CA VAL A 33 3.09 -16.47 -2.09
C VAL A 33 2.04 -16.33 -1.00
N LYS A 34 1.63 -17.40 -0.37
CA LYS A 34 0.69 -17.35 0.75
C LYS A 34 1.31 -16.64 1.94
N SER A 35 0.56 -15.74 2.56
CA SER A 35 0.89 -15.08 3.81
C SER A 35 -0.08 -15.48 4.92
N GLY A 36 0.14 -15.00 6.13
CA GLY A 36 -0.66 -15.29 7.31
C GLY A 36 0.20 -15.29 8.57
N SER A 37 -0.31 -15.82 9.68
CA SER A 37 0.36 -15.79 10.98
C SER A 37 1.71 -16.52 11.02
N HIS A 38 2.03 -17.33 10.04
CA HIS A 38 3.34 -18.02 9.91
C HIS A 38 4.40 -17.13 9.24
N LEU A 39 4.01 -16.03 8.59
CA LEU A 39 4.92 -15.19 7.81
C LEU A 39 5.64 -14.19 8.71
N SER A 40 6.83 -14.56 9.19
CA SER A 40 7.79 -13.62 9.79
C SER A 40 8.57 -12.88 8.71
N ALA A 41 9.37 -11.87 9.09
CA ALA A 41 10.25 -11.16 8.15
C ALA A 41 11.24 -12.12 7.47
N GLU A 42 11.84 -13.04 8.23
CA GLU A 42 12.77 -14.05 7.73
C GLU A 42 12.11 -15.00 6.73
N VAL A 43 10.94 -15.57 7.10
CA VAL A 43 10.16 -16.47 6.24
C VAL A 43 9.71 -15.75 4.96
N MET A 44 9.43 -14.44 5.03
CA MET A 44 9.10 -13.64 3.85
C MET A 44 10.27 -13.59 2.88
N VAL A 45 11.49 -13.28 3.35
CA VAL A 45 12.69 -13.22 2.51
C VAL A 45 12.95 -14.58 1.85
N GLU A 46 12.94 -15.67 2.60
CA GLU A 46 13.11 -17.04 2.08
C GLU A 46 12.05 -17.39 1.03
N SER A 47 10.79 -17.03 1.31
CA SER A 47 9.68 -17.30 0.38
C SER A 47 9.80 -16.50 -0.92
N VAL A 48 10.29 -15.26 -0.85
CA VAL A 48 10.55 -14.43 -2.02
C VAL A 48 11.70 -15.02 -2.83
N ALA A 49 12.82 -15.38 -2.20
CA ALA A 49 13.97 -15.99 -2.86
C ALA A 49 13.57 -17.27 -3.59
N LEU A 50 12.78 -18.14 -2.95
CA LEU A 50 12.30 -19.38 -3.56
C LEU A 50 11.30 -19.12 -4.71
N ALA A 51 10.39 -18.16 -4.54
CA ALA A 51 9.39 -17.86 -5.56
C ALA A 51 9.96 -17.12 -6.77
N CYS A 52 11.15 -16.54 -6.65
CA CYS A 52 11.81 -15.70 -7.65
C CYS A 52 13.24 -16.16 -7.95
N ASP A 53 13.50 -17.47 -7.87
CA ASP A 53 14.84 -18.08 -8.05
C ASP A 53 15.44 -17.89 -9.45
N ASP A 54 14.58 -17.58 -10.45
CA ASP A 54 14.95 -17.26 -11.83
C ASP A 54 15.04 -15.75 -12.10
N TRP A 55 14.84 -14.89 -11.09
CA TRP A 55 14.95 -13.43 -11.20
C TRP A 55 16.21 -12.91 -10.49
N THR A 56 16.76 -11.85 -11.02
CA THR A 56 17.78 -11.02 -10.35
C THR A 56 17.22 -9.62 -10.13
N TRP A 57 17.73 -8.92 -9.14
CA TRP A 57 17.34 -7.54 -8.83
C TRP A 57 18.50 -6.77 -8.20
N ASP A 58 18.51 -5.47 -8.38
CA ASP A 58 19.49 -4.54 -7.83
C ASP A 58 18.96 -3.80 -6.60
N ARG A 59 17.65 -3.70 -6.48
CA ARG A 59 16.92 -2.95 -5.42
C ARG A 59 15.62 -3.63 -5.06
N VAL A 60 15.17 -3.45 -3.81
CA VAL A 60 13.89 -3.98 -3.33
C VAL A 60 13.03 -2.89 -2.73
N SER A 61 11.74 -2.86 -3.11
CA SER A 61 10.70 -2.05 -2.48
C SER A 61 9.74 -2.95 -1.73
N ILE A 62 9.41 -2.60 -0.49
CA ILE A 62 8.49 -3.37 0.36
C ILE A 62 7.32 -2.48 0.77
N GLY A 63 6.11 -2.85 0.35
CA GLY A 63 4.85 -2.33 0.89
C GLY A 63 4.46 -3.10 2.14
N TYR A 64 4.48 -2.44 3.29
CA TYR A 64 4.37 -3.03 4.61
C TYR A 64 3.01 -2.72 5.26
N PRO A 65 2.25 -3.72 5.75
CA PRO A 65 0.88 -3.52 6.23
C PRO A 65 0.81 -3.06 7.70
N SER A 66 1.67 -2.11 8.09
CA SER A 66 1.72 -1.51 9.43
C SER A 66 2.51 -0.18 9.36
N PRO A 67 2.50 0.68 10.38
CA PRO A 67 3.25 1.93 10.35
C PRO A 67 4.74 1.75 10.08
N VAL A 68 5.28 2.61 9.21
CA VAL A 68 6.69 2.69 8.83
C VAL A 68 7.19 4.10 9.11
N VAL A 69 8.29 4.23 9.85
CA VAL A 69 8.91 5.51 10.17
C VAL A 69 10.39 5.47 9.78
N GLY A 70 10.83 6.45 8.99
CA GLY A 70 12.20 6.51 8.50
C GLY A 70 12.61 5.25 7.73
N GLY A 71 11.70 4.65 6.95
CA GLY A 71 11.95 3.43 6.19
C GLY A 71 12.01 2.15 7.04
N ARG A 72 11.58 2.19 8.30
CA ARG A 72 11.64 1.04 9.23
C ARG A 72 10.26 0.70 9.78
N PRO A 73 9.86 -0.60 9.80
CA PRO A 73 8.68 -1.07 10.49
C PRO A 73 8.65 -0.65 11.96
N LEU A 74 7.57 0.01 12.39
CA LEU A 74 7.41 0.46 13.78
C LEU A 74 6.76 -0.61 14.65
N LEU A 75 5.83 -1.38 14.10
CA LEU A 75 5.06 -2.42 14.79
C LEU A 75 5.02 -3.70 13.93
N ASN A 76 4.89 -4.86 14.58
CA ASN A 76 4.59 -6.10 13.86
C ASN A 76 3.14 -6.05 13.34
N PRO A 77 2.85 -6.55 12.12
CA PRO A 77 1.49 -6.61 11.60
C PRO A 77 0.62 -7.57 12.41
N THR A 78 -0.60 -7.18 12.70
CA THR A 78 -1.52 -7.96 13.57
C THR A 78 -1.84 -9.35 13.03
N ASN A 79 -1.85 -9.52 11.70
CA ASN A 79 -2.29 -10.76 11.03
C ASN A 79 -1.13 -11.56 10.44
N LEU A 80 0.11 -11.21 10.74
CA LEU A 80 1.32 -11.89 10.28
C LEU A 80 2.15 -12.39 11.47
N GLY A 81 3.19 -13.16 11.21
CA GLY A 81 4.20 -13.53 12.19
C GLY A 81 5.02 -12.33 12.66
N GLY A 82 5.87 -12.55 13.66
CA GLY A 82 6.73 -11.51 14.25
C GLY A 82 8.06 -11.31 13.50
N GLY A 83 8.99 -10.61 14.18
CA GLY A 83 10.37 -10.45 13.69
C GLY A 83 10.55 -9.35 12.63
N TRP A 84 9.57 -8.45 12.45
CA TRP A 84 9.64 -7.38 11.46
C TRP A 84 10.34 -6.13 11.98
N VAL A 85 10.10 -5.79 13.26
CA VAL A 85 10.71 -4.61 13.89
C VAL A 85 12.19 -4.87 14.10
N GLY A 86 13.03 -4.00 13.57
CA GLY A 86 14.49 -4.12 13.66
C GLY A 86 15.12 -5.15 12.70
N PHE A 87 14.35 -5.76 11.80
CA PHE A 87 14.88 -6.68 10.81
C PHE A 87 15.74 -5.95 9.77
N ASP A 88 16.90 -6.50 9.46
CA ASP A 88 17.83 -5.95 8.47
C ASP A 88 17.50 -6.51 7.08
N PHE A 89 16.60 -5.82 6.38
CA PHE A 89 16.19 -6.22 5.03
C PHE A 89 17.33 -6.09 4.02
N GLU A 90 18.21 -5.09 4.16
CA GLU A 90 19.32 -4.90 3.22
C GLU A 90 20.32 -6.05 3.33
N ALA A 91 20.69 -6.46 4.55
CA ALA A 91 21.54 -7.62 4.75
C ALA A 91 20.88 -8.91 4.22
N ALA A 92 19.55 -9.07 4.41
CA ALA A 92 18.84 -10.26 4.00
C ALA A 92 18.66 -10.39 2.48
N PHE A 93 18.40 -9.27 1.77
CA PHE A 93 18.30 -9.27 0.29
C PHE A 93 19.64 -9.03 -0.42
N GLY A 94 20.68 -8.60 0.30
CA GLY A 94 22.01 -8.33 -0.26
C GLY A 94 22.07 -7.09 -1.16
N CYS A 95 21.09 -6.19 -1.07
CA CYS A 95 20.98 -4.99 -1.89
C CYS A 95 20.21 -3.88 -1.15
N PRO A 96 20.20 -2.63 -1.66
CA PRO A 96 19.40 -1.55 -1.07
C PRO A 96 17.92 -1.88 -1.01
N VAL A 97 17.27 -1.61 0.16
CA VAL A 97 15.86 -1.86 0.40
C VAL A 97 15.16 -0.58 0.87
N ARG A 98 14.02 -0.26 0.27
CA ARG A 98 13.12 0.79 0.75
C ARG A 98 11.82 0.18 1.25
N VAL A 99 11.41 0.53 2.46
CA VAL A 99 10.17 0.06 3.08
C VAL A 99 9.23 1.24 3.24
N MET A 100 7.98 1.07 2.81
CA MET A 100 6.91 2.06 2.93
C MET A 100 5.64 1.36 3.39
N ASN A 101 4.74 2.08 4.07
CA ASN A 101 3.39 1.57 4.35
C ASN A 101 2.69 1.20 3.03
N ASP A 102 1.91 0.11 3.02
CA ASP A 102 1.28 -0.44 1.81
C ASP A 102 0.25 0.53 1.17
N ALA A 103 -0.50 1.27 1.99
CA ALA A 103 -1.43 2.30 1.50
C ALA A 103 -0.67 3.48 0.90
N ALA A 104 0.44 3.92 1.53
CA ALA A 104 1.30 4.96 1.02
C ALA A 104 1.96 4.55 -0.31
N MET A 105 2.40 3.30 -0.44
CA MET A 105 2.95 2.79 -1.70
C MET A 105 1.89 2.74 -2.81
N GLN A 106 0.64 2.37 -2.50
CA GLN A 106 -0.46 2.45 -3.45
C GLN A 106 -0.79 3.90 -3.82
N ALA A 107 -0.74 4.82 -2.86
CA ALA A 107 -0.94 6.24 -3.08
C ALA A 107 0.11 6.79 -4.06
N LEU A 108 1.39 6.52 -3.81
CA LEU A 108 2.50 6.95 -4.67
C LEU A 108 2.32 6.46 -6.12
N GLY A 109 1.89 5.21 -6.30
CA GLY A 109 1.62 4.66 -7.63
C GLY A 109 0.37 5.20 -8.31
N SER A 110 -0.51 5.86 -7.58
CA SER A 110 -1.74 6.47 -8.10
C SER A 110 -1.58 7.97 -8.36
N TYR A 111 -0.56 8.58 -7.81
CA TYR A 111 -0.32 10.02 -7.85
C TYR A 111 0.02 10.50 -9.27
N HIS A 112 -0.58 11.64 -9.67
CA HIS A 112 -0.34 12.29 -10.96
C HIS A 112 -0.23 13.81 -10.88
N GLY A 113 0.13 14.34 -9.70
CA GLY A 113 0.34 15.77 -9.45
C GLY A 113 -0.73 16.38 -8.54
N GLY A 114 -0.50 17.59 -8.07
CA GLY A 114 -1.42 18.31 -7.18
C GLY A 114 -1.50 17.73 -5.77
N ARG A 115 -2.58 18.04 -5.08
CA ARG A 115 -2.87 17.61 -3.71
C ARG A 115 -3.84 16.43 -3.71
N MET A 116 -3.32 15.23 -3.53
CA MET A 116 -4.08 13.99 -3.59
C MET A 116 -4.29 13.38 -2.20
N LEU A 117 -5.55 13.04 -1.87
CA LEU A 117 -5.87 12.16 -0.74
C LEU A 117 -6.08 10.73 -1.25
N PHE A 118 -5.36 9.76 -0.70
CA PHE A 118 -5.58 8.33 -0.95
C PHE A 118 -6.35 7.71 0.21
N LEU A 119 -7.40 6.93 -0.12
CA LEU A 119 -8.21 6.17 0.83
C LEU A 119 -8.32 4.71 0.38
N GLY A 120 -7.69 3.80 1.10
CA GLY A 120 -7.63 2.36 0.79
C GLY A 120 -8.75 1.57 1.47
N LEU A 121 -9.81 1.24 0.75
CA LEU A 121 -10.94 0.42 1.22
C LEU A 121 -10.57 -1.06 1.23
N GLY A 122 -9.91 -1.50 2.30
CA GLY A 122 -9.39 -2.86 2.47
C GLY A 122 -9.97 -3.59 3.68
N THR A 123 -9.11 -4.24 4.46
CA THR A 123 -9.45 -4.80 5.77
C THR A 123 -9.90 -3.68 6.71
N GLY A 124 -9.14 -2.59 6.76
CA GLY A 124 -9.46 -1.32 7.39
C GLY A 124 -9.62 -0.20 6.36
N LEU A 125 -9.24 1.03 6.75
CA LEU A 125 -9.19 2.22 5.93
C LEU A 125 -7.76 2.79 5.97
N GLY A 126 -6.90 2.36 5.05
CA GLY A 126 -5.58 2.96 4.88
C GLY A 126 -5.71 4.36 4.26
N SER A 127 -4.80 5.26 4.60
CA SER A 127 -4.82 6.62 4.09
C SER A 127 -3.43 7.21 3.94
N ALA A 128 -3.26 8.07 2.95
CA ALA A 128 -2.06 8.86 2.73
C ALA A 128 -2.42 10.15 2.00
N MET A 129 -1.64 11.20 2.24
CA MET A 129 -1.69 12.46 1.50
C MET A 129 -0.45 12.57 0.63
N ILE A 130 -0.60 13.09 -0.58
CA ILE A 130 0.54 13.49 -1.41
C ILE A 130 0.28 14.91 -1.91
N GLU A 131 1.24 15.78 -1.67
CA GLU A 131 1.25 17.16 -2.13
C GLU A 131 2.65 17.51 -2.62
N ASP A 132 2.76 18.05 -3.83
CA ASP A 132 4.04 18.39 -4.48
C ASP A 132 5.08 17.25 -4.45
N GLY A 133 4.61 16.01 -4.67
CA GLY A 133 5.45 14.81 -4.63
C GLY A 133 5.85 14.33 -3.22
N GLN A 134 5.54 15.09 -2.18
CA GLN A 134 5.80 14.71 -0.79
C GLN A 134 4.66 13.81 -0.28
N ILE A 135 5.01 12.60 0.15
CA ILE A 135 4.05 11.64 0.67
C ILE A 135 4.01 11.65 2.20
N GLU A 136 2.82 11.79 2.76
CA GLU A 136 2.56 11.71 4.19
C GLU A 136 1.58 10.57 4.47
N PRO A 137 2.01 9.45 5.07
CA PRO A 137 1.12 8.41 5.54
C PRO A 137 0.21 8.95 6.66
N LEU A 138 -1.08 8.62 6.57
CA LEU A 138 -2.08 9.06 7.54
C LEU A 138 -2.77 7.86 8.19
N GLU A 139 -3.30 8.05 9.41
CA GLU A 139 -4.08 7.05 10.14
C GLU A 139 -5.54 7.52 10.33
N LEU A 140 -6.13 8.08 9.26
CA LEU A 140 -7.51 8.58 9.30
C LEU A 140 -8.53 7.51 9.66
N GLY A 141 -8.25 6.26 9.30
CA GLY A 141 -9.12 5.13 9.65
C GLY A 141 -9.38 4.97 11.14
N HIS A 142 -8.41 5.33 11.98
CA HIS A 142 -8.48 5.22 13.44
C HIS A 142 -9.15 6.41 14.12
N MET A 143 -9.43 7.49 13.41
CA MET A 143 -10.10 8.65 13.98
C MET A 143 -11.55 8.32 14.40
N PRO A 144 -12.05 8.93 15.47
CA PRO A 144 -13.41 8.70 15.97
C PRO A 144 -14.47 9.00 14.91
N PHE A 145 -15.41 8.09 14.73
CA PHE A 145 -16.58 8.25 13.87
C PHE A 145 -17.78 7.52 14.44
N ARG A 146 -18.88 8.23 14.65
CA ARG A 146 -20.08 7.69 15.31
C ARG A 146 -19.70 7.06 16.68
N LYS A 147 -19.98 5.76 16.88
CA LYS A 147 -19.68 5.03 18.14
C LYS A 147 -18.29 4.35 18.15
N HIS A 148 -17.57 4.38 17.03
CA HIS A 148 -16.30 3.71 16.85
C HIS A 148 -15.30 4.61 16.10
N CYS A 149 -14.63 4.08 15.07
CA CYS A 149 -13.71 4.81 14.18
C CYS A 149 -14.12 4.61 12.71
N PHE A 150 -13.55 5.38 11.80
CA PHE A 150 -13.91 5.31 10.38
C PHE A 150 -13.76 3.91 9.80
N GLU A 151 -12.65 3.22 10.05
CA GLU A 151 -12.41 1.89 9.48
C GLU A 151 -13.40 0.83 9.97
N HIS A 152 -13.94 0.98 11.19
CA HIS A 152 -14.96 0.09 11.71
C HIS A 152 -16.19 0.05 10.79
N TYR A 153 -16.51 1.15 10.13
CA TYR A 153 -17.66 1.26 9.23
C TYR A 153 -17.31 1.07 7.77
N THR A 154 -16.14 1.51 7.31
CA THR A 154 -15.74 1.51 5.89
C THR A 154 -14.91 0.29 5.49
N GLY A 155 -14.28 -0.40 6.44
CA GLY A 155 -13.48 -1.60 6.19
C GLY A 155 -14.32 -2.84 5.89
N LYS A 156 -13.64 -3.95 5.59
CA LYS A 156 -14.26 -5.25 5.24
C LYS A 156 -15.25 -5.76 6.30
N ALA A 157 -14.95 -5.57 7.59
CA ALA A 157 -15.86 -5.96 8.67
C ALA A 157 -17.12 -5.10 8.68
N GLY A 158 -17.00 -3.82 8.40
CA GLY A 158 -18.11 -2.88 8.24
C GLY A 158 -19.04 -3.29 7.11
N LEU A 159 -18.47 -3.57 5.93
CA LEU A 159 -19.22 -4.08 4.78
C LEU A 159 -20.02 -5.36 5.10
N LYS A 160 -19.37 -6.32 5.77
CA LYS A 160 -20.04 -7.57 6.16
C LYS A 160 -21.20 -7.35 7.15
N ARG A 161 -21.03 -6.41 8.08
CA ARG A 161 -22.01 -6.14 9.15
C ARG A 161 -23.20 -5.32 8.67
N GLN A 162 -22.97 -4.31 7.84
CA GLN A 162 -23.97 -3.35 7.41
C GLN A 162 -24.72 -3.76 6.13
N GLY A 163 -24.14 -4.64 5.31
CA GLY A 163 -24.57 -4.89 3.95
C GLY A 163 -24.05 -3.82 2.98
N PHE A 164 -24.17 -4.12 1.67
CA PHE A 164 -23.52 -3.31 0.63
C PHE A 164 -24.07 -1.87 0.56
N GLU A 165 -25.40 -1.70 0.54
CA GLU A 165 -26.01 -0.39 0.35
C GLU A 165 -25.64 0.58 1.46
N VAL A 166 -25.81 0.17 2.73
CA VAL A 166 -25.47 1.00 3.90
C VAL A 166 -23.97 1.26 3.98
N TRP A 167 -23.16 0.29 3.60
CA TRP A 167 -21.71 0.45 3.57
C TRP A 167 -21.29 1.44 2.49
N ARG A 168 -21.86 1.37 1.28
CA ARG A 168 -21.60 2.31 0.19
C ARG A 168 -21.92 3.74 0.62
N ASP A 169 -23.14 3.95 1.18
CA ASP A 169 -23.58 5.28 1.62
C ASP A 169 -22.67 5.82 2.75
N THR A 170 -22.23 4.94 3.65
CA THR A 170 -21.26 5.30 4.69
C THR A 170 -19.88 5.66 4.10
N VAL A 171 -19.40 4.94 3.09
CA VAL A 171 -18.16 5.29 2.40
C VAL A 171 -18.27 6.67 1.76
N PHE A 172 -19.39 6.97 1.09
CA PHE A 172 -19.61 8.27 0.46
C PHE A 172 -19.65 9.41 1.49
N GLU A 173 -20.34 9.20 2.62
CA GLU A 173 -20.36 10.15 3.74
C GLU A 173 -18.95 10.43 4.26
N VAL A 174 -18.15 9.38 4.50
CA VAL A 174 -16.78 9.50 5.03
C VAL A 174 -15.87 10.20 4.04
N VAL A 175 -15.94 9.85 2.76
CA VAL A 175 -15.15 10.51 1.70
C VAL A 175 -15.48 12.00 1.64
N ASN A 176 -16.76 12.37 1.62
CA ASN A 176 -17.19 13.77 1.57
C ASN A 176 -16.71 14.53 2.82
N GLN A 177 -16.78 13.95 4.02
CA GLN A 177 -16.24 14.59 5.23
C GLN A 177 -14.73 14.87 5.11
N PHE A 178 -13.95 13.96 4.54
CA PHE A 178 -12.51 14.19 4.32
C PHE A 178 -12.26 15.21 3.21
N VAL A 179 -13.04 15.20 2.12
CA VAL A 179 -12.96 16.23 1.07
C VAL A 179 -13.23 17.61 1.68
N ASP A 180 -14.27 17.76 2.47
CA ASP A 180 -14.63 19.04 3.11
C ASP A 180 -13.58 19.52 4.13
N ALA A 181 -12.95 18.58 4.86
CA ALA A 181 -11.99 18.92 5.91
C ALA A 181 -10.57 19.18 5.39
N ILE A 182 -10.15 18.47 4.33
CA ILE A 182 -8.77 18.46 3.82
C ILE A 182 -8.64 19.31 2.56
N ASP A 183 -9.70 19.44 1.78
CA ASP A 183 -9.78 20.12 0.48
C ASP A 183 -8.68 19.65 -0.50
N PRO A 184 -8.62 18.33 -0.83
CA PRO A 184 -7.70 17.82 -1.83
C PRO A 184 -8.19 18.19 -3.25
N ASP A 185 -7.26 18.27 -4.21
CA ASP A 185 -7.63 18.43 -5.62
C ASP A 185 -8.44 17.22 -6.12
N TYR A 186 -8.06 16.03 -5.67
CA TYR A 186 -8.76 14.78 -5.95
C TYR A 186 -8.50 13.72 -4.88
N VAL A 187 -9.38 12.72 -4.84
CA VAL A 187 -9.29 11.56 -3.95
C VAL A 187 -9.12 10.29 -4.77
N VAL A 188 -8.15 9.45 -4.43
CA VAL A 188 -8.05 8.11 -5.03
C VAL A 188 -8.59 7.08 -4.05
N LEU A 189 -9.66 6.38 -4.44
CA LEU A 189 -10.22 5.26 -3.69
C LEU A 189 -9.55 3.96 -4.15
N GLY A 190 -8.67 3.41 -3.31
CA GLY A 190 -7.96 2.15 -3.52
C GLY A 190 -8.47 1.00 -2.68
N GLY A 191 -7.67 -0.07 -2.59
CA GLY A 191 -8.01 -1.27 -1.82
C GLY A 191 -8.94 -2.24 -2.53
N GLY A 192 -9.10 -3.42 -1.93
CA GLY A 192 -9.83 -4.53 -2.57
C GLY A 192 -11.35 -4.34 -2.69
N ASN A 193 -11.94 -3.50 -1.84
CA ASN A 193 -13.38 -3.29 -1.81
C ASN A 193 -13.85 -2.18 -2.77
N VAL A 194 -12.96 -1.31 -3.26
CA VAL A 194 -13.34 -0.23 -4.19
C VAL A 194 -14.00 -0.74 -5.47
N LYS A 195 -13.62 -1.93 -5.93
CA LYS A 195 -14.21 -2.56 -7.12
C LYS A 195 -15.68 -2.94 -6.98
N LYS A 196 -16.24 -2.87 -5.77
CA LYS A 196 -17.65 -3.12 -5.48
C LYS A 196 -18.52 -1.87 -5.66
N LEU A 197 -17.89 -0.69 -5.65
CA LEU A 197 -18.58 0.57 -5.88
C LEU A 197 -18.76 0.75 -7.39
N ASP A 198 -19.98 0.84 -7.86
CA ASP A 198 -20.25 1.12 -9.28
C ASP A 198 -19.97 2.60 -9.58
N ASP A 199 -20.46 3.48 -8.73
CA ASP A 199 -20.22 4.92 -8.77
C ASP A 199 -19.23 5.36 -7.68
N LEU A 200 -18.61 6.51 -7.86
CA LEU A 200 -17.73 7.15 -6.88
C LEU A 200 -18.26 8.53 -6.51
N PRO A 201 -17.95 9.04 -5.30
CA PRO A 201 -18.21 10.43 -4.94
C PRO A 201 -17.53 11.41 -5.89
N GLU A 202 -17.99 12.66 -5.91
CA GLU A 202 -17.34 13.73 -6.68
C GLU A 202 -15.85 13.84 -6.31
N ARG A 203 -15.04 14.29 -7.27
CA ARG A 203 -13.58 14.44 -7.13
C ARG A 203 -12.85 13.12 -6.81
N CYS A 204 -13.51 11.95 -6.95
CA CYS A 204 -12.92 10.66 -6.67
C CYS A 204 -12.55 9.90 -7.94
N GLU A 205 -11.39 9.26 -7.90
CA GLU A 205 -10.88 8.38 -8.94
C GLU A 205 -10.74 6.96 -8.39
N ARG A 206 -10.89 5.98 -9.27
CA ARG A 206 -10.70 4.57 -8.91
C ARG A 206 -9.24 4.19 -8.97
N GLY A 207 -8.67 3.87 -7.82
CA GLY A 207 -7.36 3.22 -7.70
C GLY A 207 -7.46 1.71 -7.96
N GLY A 208 -6.32 1.04 -7.88
CA GLY A 208 -6.24 -0.40 -8.05
C GLY A 208 -5.01 -1.00 -7.38
N ASN A 209 -5.09 -2.28 -7.01
CA ASN A 209 -3.99 -2.98 -6.35
C ASN A 209 -2.71 -3.10 -7.21
N SER A 210 -2.78 -2.89 -8.53
CA SER A 210 -1.61 -2.81 -9.39
C SER A 210 -0.80 -1.54 -9.16
N LYS A 211 -1.41 -0.51 -8.62
CA LYS A 211 -0.76 0.76 -8.28
C LYS A 211 0.31 0.60 -7.21
N ALA A 212 0.21 -0.40 -6.32
CA ALA A 212 1.26 -0.72 -5.36
C ALA A 212 2.61 -1.00 -6.06
N PHE A 213 2.60 -1.73 -7.19
CA PHE A 213 3.83 -2.00 -7.94
C PHE A 213 4.40 -0.74 -8.59
N ILE A 214 3.54 0.08 -9.20
CA ILE A 214 3.97 1.37 -9.76
C ILE A 214 4.59 2.23 -8.65
N GLY A 215 3.95 2.31 -7.48
CA GLY A 215 4.49 3.02 -6.33
C GLY A 215 5.83 2.47 -5.86
N GLY A 216 5.95 1.14 -5.78
CA GLY A 216 7.20 0.49 -5.43
C GLY A 216 8.35 0.81 -6.39
N PHE A 217 8.09 0.89 -7.70
CA PHE A 217 9.09 1.35 -8.67
C PHE A 217 9.42 2.83 -8.48
N ARG A 218 8.41 3.69 -8.28
CA ARG A 218 8.59 5.14 -8.05
C ARG A 218 9.33 5.47 -6.76
N MET A 219 9.40 4.58 -5.79
CA MET A 219 10.25 4.78 -4.60
C MET A 219 11.72 4.99 -4.95
N TRP A 220 12.16 4.61 -6.16
CA TRP A 220 13.54 4.72 -6.63
C TRP A 220 13.73 5.76 -7.74
N GLU A 221 12.66 6.39 -8.17
CA GLU A 221 12.75 7.57 -9.03
C GLU A 221 13.34 8.67 -8.14
N ASP A 222 14.56 9.13 -8.48
CA ASP A 222 15.17 10.26 -7.81
C ASP A 222 14.23 11.45 -8.01
N GLU A 223 13.86 12.05 -6.89
CA GLU A 223 13.09 13.27 -6.71
C GLU A 223 12.70 13.97 -8.03
N VAL A 224 11.46 13.76 -8.42
CA VAL A 224 10.84 14.47 -9.54
C VAL A 224 10.40 15.85 -9.08
#